data_9a4f0bf150cd05d26517e19dd540129d
#
_entry.id   9a4f0bf150cd05d26517e19dd540129d
#
_cell.length_a   1.000
_cell.length_b   1.000
_cell.length_c   1.000
_cell.angle_alpha   90.00
_cell.angle_beta   90.00
_cell.angle_gamma   90.00
#
_symmetry.space_group_name_H-M   'P 1'
#
loop_
_entity.id
_entity.type
_entity.pdbx_description
1 polymer ?
#
loop_
_entity_poly.entity_id
_entity_poly.type
_entity_poly.pdbx_seq_one_letter_code
_entity_poly.pdbx_strand_id
1 'polypeptide(L)' 'MRLAFDLETDGLLDTLTKIHCLAAIDMDTGEQHTFGPNDIKAGLKLLKDADQLWG' A
#
# COMPACT_ATOMS: atom_id res chain seq x y z
N MET A 1 -3.09 -2.63 -14.43
CA MET A 1 -2.26 -1.66 -13.69
C MET A 1 -1.20 -2.42 -12.92
N ARG A 2 0.02 -1.95 -12.96
CA ARG A 2 1.13 -2.54 -12.22
C ARG A 2 1.54 -1.58 -11.13
N LEU A 3 1.57 -2.06 -9.88
CA LEU A 3 1.89 -1.21 -8.74
C LEU A 3 3.11 -1.73 -7.99
N ALA A 4 3.99 -0.82 -7.62
CA ALA A 4 4.99 -1.04 -6.59
C ALA A 4 4.47 -0.40 -5.32
N PHE A 5 4.64 -1.07 -4.18
CA PHE A 5 4.09 -0.56 -2.93
C PHE A 5 5.05 -0.78 -1.77
N ASP A 6 4.84 0.02 -0.72
CA ASP A 6 5.59 -0.07 0.52
C ASP A 6 4.64 0.16 1.68
N LEU A 7 4.81 -0.60 2.75
CA LEU A 7 4.00 -0.50 3.95
C LEU A 7 4.86 -0.12 5.13
N GLU A 8 4.38 0.86 5.91
CA GLU A 8 4.96 1.21 7.20
C GLU A 8 4.03 0.73 8.30
N THR A 9 4.56 -0.02 9.25
CA THR A 9 3.77 -0.67 10.29
C THR A 9 4.35 -0.37 11.67
N ASP A 10 3.75 -0.98 12.70
CA ASP A 10 4.24 -0.87 14.07
C ASP A 10 5.64 -1.45 14.27
N GLY A 11 6.04 -2.31 13.35
CA GLY A 11 7.38 -2.88 13.39
C GLY A 11 7.53 -4.18 14.14
N LEU A 12 6.55 -4.59 14.93
CA LEU A 12 6.58 -5.85 15.66
C LEU A 12 5.65 -6.85 15.03
N LEU A 13 6.20 -7.96 14.56
CA LEU A 13 5.43 -8.95 13.81
C LEU A 13 4.35 -9.63 14.66
N ASP A 14 4.66 -9.91 15.91
CA ASP A 14 3.75 -10.60 16.81
C ASP A 14 2.64 -9.69 17.34
N THR A 15 2.84 -8.38 17.25
CA THR A 15 1.84 -7.40 17.66
C THR A 15 1.39 -6.52 16.52
N LEU A 16 1.66 -6.95 15.30
CA LEU A 16 1.36 -6.17 14.11
C LEU A 16 -0.15 -6.12 13.89
N THR A 17 -0.78 -5.07 14.38
CA THR A 17 -2.22 -4.89 14.26
C THR A 17 -2.60 -3.67 13.44
N LYS A 18 -1.60 -2.83 13.10
CA LYS A 18 -1.88 -1.58 12.40
C LYS A 18 -0.86 -1.35 11.30
N ILE A 19 -1.36 -0.85 10.19
CA ILE A 19 -0.55 -0.31 9.11
C ILE A 19 -0.59 1.20 9.26
N HIS A 20 0.56 1.83 9.45
CA HIS A 20 0.64 3.28 9.64
C HIS A 20 0.48 4.05 8.35
N CYS A 21 1.04 3.54 7.27
CA CYS A 21 0.82 4.14 5.96
C CYS A 21 1.13 3.13 4.86
N LEU A 22 0.56 3.40 3.71
CA LEU A 22 0.75 2.63 2.51
C LEU A 22 1.09 3.60 1.39
N ALA A 23 2.17 3.33 0.67
CA ALA A 23 2.52 4.07 -0.53
C ALA A 23 2.51 3.12 -1.72
N ALA A 24 2.00 3.57 -2.84
CA ALA A 24 1.99 2.81 -4.07
C ALA A 24 2.31 3.71 -5.24
N ILE A 25 3.00 3.17 -6.23
CA ILE A 25 3.27 3.90 -7.48
C ILE A 25 2.81 3.06 -8.65
N ASP A 26 2.05 3.68 -9.54
CA ASP A 26 1.65 3.05 -10.79
C ASP A 26 2.85 3.06 -11.74
N MET A 27 3.36 1.87 -12.04
CA MET A 27 4.57 1.73 -12.85
C MET A 27 4.33 2.08 -14.33
N ASP A 28 3.07 2.10 -14.75
CA ASP A 28 2.74 2.43 -16.14
C ASP A 28 2.62 3.94 -16.36
N THR A 29 2.11 4.67 -15.37
CA THR A 29 1.86 6.11 -15.49
C THR A 29 2.79 6.96 -14.64
N GLY A 30 3.43 6.37 -13.62
CA GLY A 30 4.23 7.10 -12.66
C GLY A 30 3.42 7.77 -11.57
N GLU A 31 2.10 7.58 -11.56
CA GLU A 31 1.25 8.19 -10.55
C GLU A 31 1.49 7.59 -9.18
N GLN A 32 1.62 8.45 -8.17
CA GLN A 32 1.86 8.03 -6.79
C GLN A 32 0.59 8.15 -5.97
N HIS A 33 0.36 7.16 -5.11
CA HIS A 33 -0.76 7.12 -4.19
C HIS A 33 -0.23 6.89 -2.78
N THR A 34 -0.71 7.67 -1.81
CA THR A 34 -0.35 7.49 -0.42
C THR A 34 -1.61 7.44 0.43
N PHE A 35 -1.59 6.56 1.43
CA PHE A 35 -2.73 6.33 2.30
C PHE A 35 -2.25 6.36 3.74
N GLY A 36 -2.86 7.22 4.56
CA GLY A 36 -2.59 7.28 5.99
C GLY A 36 -3.34 6.19 6.76
N PRO A 37 -3.20 6.18 8.10
CA PRO A 37 -3.81 5.13 8.92
C PRO A 37 -5.32 5.00 8.77
N ASN A 38 -6.01 6.10 8.48
CA ASN A 38 -7.46 6.08 8.33
C ASN A 38 -7.91 5.68 6.92
N ASP A 39 -6.99 5.60 5.97
CA ASP A 39 -7.30 5.34 4.57
C ASP A 39 -6.72 4.02 4.08
N ILE A 40 -6.22 3.19 4.98
CA ILE A 40 -5.57 1.93 4.61
C ILE A 40 -6.51 1.02 3.83
N LYS A 41 -7.79 1.00 4.18
CA LYS A 41 -8.75 0.16 3.45
C LYS A 41 -8.83 0.56 1.98
N ALA A 42 -8.80 1.85 1.70
CA ALA A 42 -8.81 2.33 0.32
C ALA A 42 -7.52 1.93 -0.40
N GLY A 43 -6.38 2.01 0.30
CA GLY A 43 -5.11 1.58 -0.26
C GLY A 43 -5.07 0.09 -0.57
N LEU A 44 -5.56 -0.73 0.33
CA LEU A 44 -5.61 -2.18 0.12
C LEU A 44 -6.53 -2.52 -1.06
N LYS A 45 -7.62 -1.80 -1.21
CA LYS A 45 -8.52 -1.98 -2.36
C LYS A 45 -7.79 -1.65 -3.67
N LEU A 46 -6.99 -0.60 -3.68
CA LEU A 46 -6.19 -0.25 -4.86
C LEU A 46 -5.23 -1.37 -5.21
N LEU A 47 -4.54 -1.93 -4.21
CA LEU A 47 -3.61 -3.05 -4.44
C LEU A 47 -4.34 -4.26 -4.99
N LYS A 48 -5.54 -4.53 -4.48
CA LYS A 48 -6.34 -5.65 -4.93
C LYS A 48 -6.75 -5.52 -6.40
N ASP A 49 -6.95 -4.30 -6.86
CA ASP A 49 -7.36 -4.04 -8.25
C ASP A 49 -6.19 -4.07 -9.23
N ALA A 50 -4.95 -4.11 -8.74
CA ALA A 50 -3.78 -4.15 -9.61
C ALA A 50 -3.63 -5.51 -10.27
N ASP A 51 -3.12 -5.52 -11.49
CA ASP A 51 -2.82 -6.76 -12.21
C ASP A 51 -1.55 -7.41 -11.68
N GLN A 52 -0.57 -6.60 -11.29
CA GLN A 52 0.69 -7.07 -10.74
C GLN A 52 1.11 -6.15 -9.60
N LEU A 53 1.75 -6.75 -8.58
CA LEU A 53 2.23 -6.05 -7.40
C LEU A 53 3.70 -6.37 -7.14
N TRP A 54 4.44 -5.35 -6.75
CA TRP A 54 5.82 -5.47 -6.27
C TRP A 54 5.90 -4.79 -4.91
N GLY A 55 6.33 -5.56 -3.92
CA GLY A 55 6.47 -5.05 -2.55
C GLY A 55 7.89 -5.07 -2.02
#